data_e1421d46544f689567dc21d359fbf18f
#
_entry.id   e1421d46544f689567dc21d359fbf18f
#
_cell.length_a   1.000
_cell.length_b   1.000
_cell.length_c   1.000
_cell.angle_alpha   90.00
_cell.angle_beta   90.00
_cell.angle_gamma   90.00
#
_symmetry.space_group_name_H-M   'P 1'
#
loop_
_entity.id
_entity.type
_entity.pdbx_description
1 polymer ?
#
loop_
_entity_poly.entity_id
_entity_poly.type
_entity_poly.pdbx_seq_one_letter_code
_entity_poly.pdbx_strand_id
1 'polypeptide(L)'
;VADRLIDYFPYFNERELLEFRINLLKDHVDHFVISEADKTFSGLPRQFELKKLIAELGLPADKITVIELRMADDLDLQLEQHDFDAQFPEDIGDLVSIQAVARERIQRNALQKVLYKFDDDDWFLMSDVDEIINPDHIGFALNVVKNNPDTVVKLPLINLYGRADLRPYARAGWPFVWRTAMSICKKSIISQTTPHRIRCRYHVPAPLITPTVEGEIFDEFGWHFSWMGGAARNQIKSESYAHAPNKGHQLHKSRGFKFEEGESLSWEPESILKRFPVDQLPAMLFTLPRVREFLLPDQKDNT
;
A
#
# COMPACT_ATOMS: atom_id res chain seq x y z
N VAL A 1 -17.49 -24.17 5.51
CA VAL A 1 -17.20 -23.13 4.51
C VAL A 1 -15.68 -23.07 4.41
N ALA A 2 -15.14 -23.02 3.19
CA ALA A 2 -13.68 -22.87 3.05
C ALA A 2 -13.28 -21.45 3.51
N ASP A 3 -12.12 -21.32 4.16
CA ASP A 3 -11.56 -20.04 4.58
C ASP A 3 -11.33 -19.16 3.36
N ARG A 4 -11.96 -18.00 3.29
CA ARG A 4 -11.83 -17.06 2.17
C ARG A 4 -10.58 -16.19 2.33
N LEU A 5 -9.98 -15.79 1.21
CA LEU A 5 -8.95 -14.76 1.16
C LEU A 5 -9.58 -13.42 0.73
N ILE A 6 -9.52 -12.44 1.59
CA ILE A 6 -10.06 -11.10 1.38
C ILE A 6 -8.91 -10.12 1.19
N ASP A 7 -8.91 -9.35 0.11
CA ASP A 7 -7.91 -8.31 -0.16
C ASP A 7 -8.45 -6.94 0.25
N TYR A 8 -7.84 -6.30 1.25
CA TYR A 8 -8.22 -4.99 1.76
C TYR A 8 -7.16 -3.94 1.51
N PHE A 9 -7.58 -2.81 0.93
CA PHE A 9 -6.72 -1.64 0.75
C PHE A 9 -7.50 -0.32 0.69
N PRO A 10 -6.89 0.82 1.11
CA PRO A 10 -7.40 2.15 0.85
C PRO A 10 -7.13 2.57 -0.59
N TYR A 11 -8.07 3.32 -1.19
CA TYR A 11 -7.98 3.92 -2.52
C TYR A 11 -7.97 5.45 -2.40
N PHE A 12 -7.09 6.10 -3.17
CA PHE A 12 -7.04 7.55 -3.29
C PHE A 12 -7.33 8.02 -4.72
N ASN A 13 -6.38 7.89 -5.65
CA ASN A 13 -6.50 8.28 -7.06
C ASN A 13 -5.64 7.41 -7.99
N GLU A 14 -5.36 6.20 -7.55
CA GLU A 14 -4.50 5.25 -8.25
C GLU A 14 -5.31 4.37 -9.23
N ARG A 15 -5.99 5.00 -10.22
CA ARG A 15 -6.84 4.30 -11.19
C ARG A 15 -6.13 3.11 -11.84
N GLU A 16 -4.92 3.33 -12.34
CA GLU A 16 -4.15 2.32 -13.05
C GLU A 16 -3.70 1.18 -12.14
N LEU A 17 -3.30 1.49 -10.90
CA LEU A 17 -2.93 0.48 -9.91
C LEU A 17 -4.15 -0.31 -9.42
N LEU A 18 -5.30 0.34 -9.28
CA LEU A 18 -6.58 -0.33 -8.97
C LEU A 18 -6.94 -1.34 -10.07
N GLU A 19 -6.93 -0.89 -11.33
CA GLU A 19 -7.22 -1.73 -12.50
C GLU A 19 -6.26 -2.94 -12.56
N PHE A 20 -4.98 -2.67 -12.38
CA PHE A 20 -3.95 -3.69 -12.40
C PHE A 20 -4.12 -4.70 -11.27
N ARG A 21 -4.24 -4.23 -10.01
CA ARG A 21 -4.37 -5.07 -8.82
C ARG A 21 -5.58 -6.01 -8.92
N ILE A 22 -6.75 -5.47 -9.24
CA ILE A 22 -7.97 -6.27 -9.29
C ILE A 22 -7.90 -7.29 -10.43
N ASN A 23 -7.46 -6.89 -11.63
CA ASN A 23 -7.35 -7.84 -12.73
C ASN A 23 -6.31 -8.94 -12.46
N LEU A 24 -5.19 -8.61 -11.79
CA LEU A 24 -4.16 -9.58 -11.42
C LEU A 24 -4.65 -10.58 -10.37
N LEU A 25 -5.46 -10.13 -9.41
CA LEU A 25 -5.80 -10.91 -8.22
C LEU A 25 -7.22 -11.51 -8.23
N LYS A 26 -8.11 -11.12 -9.16
CA LYS A 26 -9.54 -11.52 -9.15
C LYS A 26 -9.82 -13.03 -9.17
N ASP A 27 -8.86 -13.82 -9.68
CA ASP A 27 -8.98 -15.27 -9.74
C ASP A 27 -8.25 -15.97 -8.58
N HIS A 28 -7.59 -15.18 -7.70
CA HIS A 28 -6.79 -15.67 -6.58
C HIS A 28 -7.34 -15.25 -5.22
N VAL A 29 -8.19 -14.22 -5.16
CA VAL A 29 -8.87 -13.77 -3.94
C VAL A 29 -10.39 -13.91 -4.09
N ASP A 30 -11.05 -14.17 -2.98
CA ASP A 30 -12.50 -14.39 -2.97
C ASP A 30 -13.26 -13.06 -2.99
N HIS A 31 -12.72 -12.02 -2.35
CA HIS A 31 -13.39 -10.73 -2.24
C HIS A 31 -12.40 -9.58 -2.06
N PHE A 32 -12.75 -8.41 -2.58
CA PHE A 32 -12.02 -7.16 -2.36
C PHE A 32 -12.82 -6.23 -1.45
N VAL A 33 -12.16 -5.62 -0.48
CA VAL A 33 -12.73 -4.54 0.33
C VAL A 33 -11.89 -3.30 0.12
N ILE A 34 -12.49 -2.22 -0.36
CA ILE A 34 -11.78 -1.01 -0.73
C ILE A 34 -12.39 0.18 0.00
N SER A 35 -11.57 0.95 0.71
CA SER A 35 -12.02 2.18 1.37
C SER A 35 -11.64 3.41 0.56
N GLU A 36 -12.62 4.31 0.39
CA GLU A 36 -12.46 5.62 -0.24
C GLU A 36 -12.94 6.70 0.72
N ALA A 37 -12.23 7.83 0.81
CA ALA A 37 -12.55 8.94 1.68
C ALA A 37 -12.91 10.20 0.89
N ASP A 38 -13.78 11.06 1.46
CA ASP A 38 -14.17 12.36 0.90
C ASP A 38 -13.16 13.48 1.15
N LYS A 39 -12.03 13.16 1.79
CA LYS A 39 -10.88 14.05 2.02
C LYS A 39 -9.57 13.33 1.75
N THR A 40 -8.57 14.09 1.30
CA THR A 40 -7.17 13.63 1.29
C THR A 40 -6.64 13.53 2.72
N PHE A 41 -5.47 12.94 2.91
CA PHE A 41 -4.82 12.95 4.23
C PHE A 41 -4.48 14.38 4.67
N SER A 42 -4.09 15.27 3.76
CA SER A 42 -3.89 16.69 4.06
C SER A 42 -5.19 17.49 4.32
N GLY A 43 -6.37 16.87 4.13
CA GLY A 43 -7.67 17.47 4.41
C GLY A 43 -8.36 18.13 3.22
N LEU A 44 -7.79 18.08 2.02
CA LEU A 44 -8.43 18.60 0.83
C LEU A 44 -9.68 17.79 0.46
N PRO A 45 -10.80 18.43 0.08
CA PRO A 45 -12.04 17.73 -0.24
C PRO A 45 -11.91 16.91 -1.53
N ARG A 46 -12.62 15.78 -1.57
CA ARG A 46 -12.69 14.86 -2.71
C ARG A 46 -14.12 14.43 -2.97
N GLN A 47 -14.38 14.04 -4.23
CA GLN A 47 -15.61 13.35 -4.59
C GLN A 47 -15.37 11.82 -4.54
N PHE A 48 -16.41 11.08 -4.17
CA PHE A 48 -16.41 9.62 -4.31
C PHE A 48 -16.50 9.26 -5.79
N GLU A 49 -15.53 8.51 -6.28
CA GLU A 49 -15.43 8.11 -7.69
C GLU A 49 -15.31 6.59 -7.89
N LEU A 50 -14.94 5.87 -6.83
CA LEU A 50 -14.54 4.47 -6.94
C LEU A 50 -15.62 3.56 -7.52
N LYS A 51 -16.89 3.71 -7.10
CA LYS A 51 -17.98 2.90 -7.65
C LYS A 51 -18.20 3.12 -9.16
N LYS A 52 -18.10 4.38 -9.58
CA LYS A 52 -18.18 4.73 -11.00
C LYS A 52 -17.01 4.15 -11.76
N LEU A 53 -15.81 4.26 -11.19
CA LEU A 53 -14.58 3.75 -11.78
C LEU A 53 -14.59 2.22 -11.93
N ILE A 54 -15.09 1.48 -10.93
CA ILE A 54 -15.26 0.02 -11.01
C ILE A 54 -16.14 -0.35 -12.22
N ALA A 55 -17.23 0.36 -12.42
CA ALA A 55 -18.13 0.13 -13.57
C ALA A 55 -17.46 0.50 -14.90
N GLU A 56 -16.79 1.64 -14.97
CA GLU A 56 -16.07 2.10 -16.18
C GLU A 56 -14.94 1.14 -16.61
N LEU A 57 -14.26 0.52 -15.65
CA LEU A 57 -13.18 -0.42 -15.91
C LEU A 57 -13.67 -1.87 -16.11
N GLY A 58 -14.96 -2.12 -15.96
CA GLY A 58 -15.54 -3.47 -16.08
C GLY A 58 -15.00 -4.46 -15.03
N LEU A 59 -14.65 -3.95 -13.81
CA LEU A 59 -14.15 -4.78 -12.74
C LEU A 59 -15.27 -5.62 -12.10
N PRO A 60 -14.97 -6.77 -11.47
CA PRO A 60 -15.98 -7.68 -10.92
C PRO A 60 -16.68 -7.07 -9.69
N ALA A 61 -17.72 -6.27 -9.93
CA ALA A 61 -18.43 -5.52 -8.89
C ALA A 61 -19.07 -6.42 -7.82
N ASP A 62 -19.44 -7.63 -8.17
CA ASP A 62 -19.98 -8.67 -7.28
C ASP A 62 -18.92 -9.16 -6.25
N LYS A 63 -17.64 -9.08 -6.59
CA LYS A 63 -16.52 -9.38 -5.69
C LYS A 63 -16.00 -8.17 -4.91
N ILE A 64 -16.59 -6.97 -5.05
CA ILE A 64 -16.04 -5.75 -4.47
C ILE A 64 -17.01 -5.11 -3.48
N THR A 65 -16.55 -4.87 -2.26
CA THR A 65 -17.22 -4.00 -1.27
C THR A 65 -16.49 -2.67 -1.20
N VAL A 66 -17.20 -1.58 -1.50
CA VAL A 66 -16.68 -0.20 -1.36
C VAL A 66 -17.15 0.39 -0.04
N ILE A 67 -16.23 0.91 0.75
CA ILE A 67 -16.49 1.65 1.99
C ILE A 67 -16.28 3.13 1.72
N GLU A 68 -17.35 3.90 1.60
CA GLU A 68 -17.31 5.35 1.49
C GLU A 68 -17.21 5.98 2.89
N LEU A 69 -16.15 6.78 3.11
CA LEU A 69 -15.88 7.45 4.37
C LEU A 69 -16.10 8.95 4.25
N ARG A 70 -17.02 9.47 5.04
CA ARG A 70 -17.14 10.91 5.29
C ARG A 70 -16.31 11.23 6.52
N MET A 71 -15.27 12.03 6.34
CA MET A 71 -14.37 12.43 7.41
C MET A 71 -14.85 13.72 8.06
N ALA A 72 -14.99 13.71 9.38
CA ALA A 72 -15.32 14.92 10.14
C ALA A 72 -14.24 16.00 9.94
N ASP A 73 -14.63 17.27 10.11
CA ASP A 73 -13.69 18.39 10.12
C ASP A 73 -12.95 18.45 11.46
N ASP A 74 -13.67 18.14 12.54
CA ASP A 74 -13.12 18.10 13.89
C ASP A 74 -12.77 16.64 14.25
N LEU A 75 -11.48 16.36 14.33
CA LEU A 75 -10.96 15.07 14.80
C LEU A 75 -10.61 15.17 16.28
N ASP A 76 -10.80 14.07 17.03
CA ASP A 76 -10.34 13.98 18.40
C ASP A 76 -8.81 13.84 18.42
N LEU A 77 -8.13 14.98 18.43
CA LEU A 77 -6.68 15.07 18.37
C LEU A 77 -5.98 14.51 19.62
N GLN A 78 -6.67 14.36 20.74
CA GLN A 78 -6.04 13.81 21.95
C GLN A 78 -5.84 12.29 21.82
N LEU A 79 -6.87 11.58 21.31
CA LEU A 79 -6.74 10.16 21.02
C LEU A 79 -5.75 9.92 19.88
N GLU A 80 -5.78 10.79 18.86
CA GLU A 80 -4.86 10.72 17.73
C GLU A 80 -3.41 10.99 18.14
N GLN A 81 -3.17 11.93 19.05
CA GLN A 81 -1.83 12.24 19.56
C GLN A 81 -1.18 11.02 20.23
N HIS A 82 -1.93 10.30 21.08
CA HIS A 82 -1.41 9.11 21.75
C HIS A 82 -0.94 8.03 20.75
N ASP A 83 -1.73 7.78 19.70
CA ASP A 83 -1.34 6.81 18.66
C ASP A 83 -0.22 7.34 17.76
N PHE A 84 -0.17 8.65 17.54
CA PHE A 84 0.90 9.32 16.82
C PHE A 84 2.22 9.21 17.56
N ASP A 85 2.24 9.50 18.86
CA ASP A 85 3.44 9.43 19.72
C ASP A 85 3.97 7.98 19.81
N ALA A 86 3.06 7.00 19.83
CA ALA A 86 3.44 5.59 19.82
C ALA A 86 4.10 5.16 18.49
N GLN A 87 3.73 5.80 17.38
CA GLN A 87 4.27 5.51 16.06
C GLN A 87 5.52 6.35 15.74
N PHE A 88 5.58 7.59 16.21
CA PHE A 88 6.62 8.57 15.90
C PHE A 88 7.12 9.27 17.18
N PRO A 89 7.79 8.55 18.10
CA PRO A 89 8.12 9.09 19.43
C PRO A 89 9.08 10.27 19.44
N GLU A 90 9.79 10.54 18.35
CA GLU A 90 10.87 11.56 18.31
C GLU A 90 10.59 12.75 17.39
N ASP A 91 9.47 12.76 16.65
CA ASP A 91 9.27 13.76 15.59
C ASP A 91 7.81 14.28 15.60
N ILE A 92 7.39 14.80 16.73
CA ILE A 92 6.09 15.47 16.84
C ILE A 92 6.22 16.86 16.21
N GLY A 93 6.00 16.92 14.88
CA GLY A 93 6.11 18.14 14.12
C GLY A 93 5.02 19.15 14.45
N ASP A 94 4.12 19.38 13.54
CA ASP A 94 3.05 20.33 13.67
C ASP A 94 1.66 19.64 13.73
N LEU A 95 0.66 20.41 14.12
CA LEU A 95 -0.74 19.94 14.24
C LEU A 95 -1.30 19.42 12.92
N VAL A 96 -0.81 19.92 11.79
CA VAL A 96 -1.22 19.49 10.44
C VAL A 96 -0.80 18.04 10.18
N SER A 97 0.41 17.68 10.58
CA SER A 97 0.92 16.30 10.46
C SER A 97 0.09 15.32 11.29
N ILE A 98 -0.30 15.71 12.51
CA ILE A 98 -1.15 14.87 13.38
C ILE A 98 -2.52 14.63 12.73
N GLN A 99 -3.18 15.67 12.22
CA GLN A 99 -4.46 15.55 11.53
C GLN A 99 -4.38 14.68 10.27
N ALA A 100 -3.29 14.79 9.54
CA ALA A 100 -3.07 14.03 8.33
C ALA A 100 -2.87 12.53 8.65
N VAL A 101 -2.08 12.21 9.65
CA VAL A 101 -1.90 10.83 10.15
C VAL A 101 -3.22 10.27 10.69
N ALA A 102 -4.02 11.09 11.38
CA ALA A 102 -5.34 10.70 11.86
C ALA A 102 -6.27 10.30 10.70
N ARG A 103 -6.34 11.09 9.61
CA ARG A 103 -7.15 10.75 8.43
C ARG A 103 -6.66 9.48 7.74
N GLU A 104 -5.36 9.31 7.59
CA GLU A 104 -4.76 8.08 7.06
C GLU A 104 -5.16 6.86 7.90
N ARG A 105 -5.07 6.96 9.24
CA ARG A 105 -5.47 5.92 10.17
C ARG A 105 -6.96 5.59 10.06
N ILE A 106 -7.83 6.60 10.02
CA ILE A 106 -9.28 6.42 9.86
C ILE A 106 -9.58 5.66 8.57
N GLN A 107 -8.94 6.01 7.47
CA GLN A 107 -9.16 5.33 6.20
C GLN A 107 -8.66 3.88 6.24
N ARG A 108 -7.47 3.62 6.80
CA ARG A 108 -6.96 2.24 6.96
C ARG A 108 -7.80 1.40 7.92
N ASN A 109 -8.42 2.02 8.92
CA ASN A 109 -9.28 1.33 9.88
C ASN A 109 -10.73 1.13 9.38
N ALA A 110 -11.07 1.62 8.20
CA ALA A 110 -12.42 1.51 7.65
C ALA A 110 -12.90 0.06 7.50
N LEU A 111 -12.00 -0.90 7.33
CA LEU A 111 -12.31 -2.32 7.29
C LEU A 111 -13.20 -2.74 8.47
N GLN A 112 -12.98 -2.19 9.66
CA GLN A 112 -13.75 -2.52 10.87
C GLN A 112 -15.26 -2.29 10.69
N LYS A 113 -15.67 -1.35 9.82
CA LYS A 113 -17.09 -1.08 9.55
C LYS A 113 -17.82 -2.23 8.86
N VAL A 114 -17.10 -3.12 8.22
CA VAL A 114 -17.66 -4.24 7.44
C VAL A 114 -17.18 -5.62 7.89
N LEU A 115 -16.33 -5.72 8.92
CA LEU A 115 -15.81 -6.99 9.42
C LEU A 115 -16.92 -7.98 9.81
N TYR A 116 -18.08 -7.50 10.25
CA TYR A 116 -19.23 -8.35 10.61
C TYR A 116 -19.79 -9.17 9.43
N LYS A 117 -19.41 -8.86 8.18
CA LYS A 117 -19.82 -9.58 6.96
C LYS A 117 -18.98 -10.82 6.67
N PHE A 118 -17.92 -11.01 7.42
CA PHE A 118 -16.92 -12.05 7.20
C PHE A 118 -16.86 -13.01 8.38
N ASP A 119 -16.42 -14.25 8.14
CA ASP A 119 -16.28 -15.27 9.17
C ASP A 119 -14.94 -15.10 9.92
N ASP A 120 -14.86 -15.58 11.17
CA ASP A 120 -13.67 -15.42 12.00
C ASP A 120 -12.45 -16.14 11.45
N ASP A 121 -12.67 -17.17 10.63
CA ASP A 121 -11.63 -17.94 9.96
C ASP A 121 -11.21 -17.38 8.59
N ASP A 122 -11.87 -16.31 8.08
CA ASP A 122 -11.45 -15.65 6.84
C ASP A 122 -10.09 -14.98 7.01
N TRP A 123 -9.27 -15.07 5.97
CA TRP A 123 -7.95 -14.46 5.90
C TRP A 123 -8.03 -13.10 5.23
N PHE A 124 -7.35 -12.12 5.80
CA PHE A 124 -7.27 -10.77 5.26
C PHE A 124 -5.85 -10.45 4.84
N LEU A 125 -5.67 -10.19 3.54
CA LEU A 125 -4.50 -9.53 2.99
C LEU A 125 -4.73 -8.01 3.09
N MET A 126 -3.85 -7.32 3.80
CA MET A 126 -3.99 -5.87 4.05
C MET A 126 -2.73 -5.14 3.59
N SER A 127 -2.92 -4.11 2.77
CA SER A 127 -1.82 -3.28 2.24
C SER A 127 -2.33 -1.94 1.71
N ASP A 128 -1.48 -1.11 1.13
CA ASP A 128 -1.90 0.02 0.31
C ASP A 128 -2.13 -0.44 -1.16
N VAL A 129 -2.85 0.35 -1.96
CA VAL A 129 -3.22 -0.03 -3.34
C VAL A 129 -2.02 -0.30 -4.23
N ASP A 130 -0.89 0.37 -3.97
CA ASP A 130 0.38 0.24 -4.69
C ASP A 130 1.29 -0.90 -4.17
N GLU A 131 0.81 -1.68 -3.21
CA GLU A 131 1.48 -2.85 -2.63
C GLU A 131 0.73 -4.11 -3.07
N ILE A 132 1.23 -4.79 -4.10
CA ILE A 132 0.52 -5.86 -4.80
C ILE A 132 1.25 -7.19 -4.63
N ILE A 133 0.57 -8.20 -4.09
CA ILE A 133 1.12 -9.56 -3.97
C ILE A 133 1.29 -10.22 -5.35
N ASN A 134 2.35 -10.99 -5.53
CA ASN A 134 2.47 -11.87 -6.67
C ASN A 134 1.52 -13.06 -6.52
N PRO A 135 0.61 -13.31 -7.48
CA PRO A 135 -0.31 -14.45 -7.44
C PRO A 135 0.38 -15.79 -7.17
N ASP A 136 1.57 -15.99 -7.74
CA ASP A 136 2.34 -17.23 -7.60
C ASP A 136 2.78 -17.50 -6.16
N HIS A 137 2.84 -16.45 -5.32
CA HIS A 137 3.25 -16.54 -3.91
C HIS A 137 2.08 -16.58 -2.92
N ILE A 138 0.84 -16.43 -3.38
CA ILE A 138 -0.36 -16.48 -2.50
C ILE A 138 -0.45 -17.83 -1.80
N GLY A 139 -0.24 -18.93 -2.54
CA GLY A 139 -0.24 -20.28 -1.96
C GLY A 139 0.79 -20.44 -0.84
N PHE A 140 1.99 -19.90 -1.02
CA PHE A 140 3.02 -19.92 0.02
C PHE A 140 2.62 -19.06 1.23
N ALA A 141 2.14 -17.83 1.01
CA ALA A 141 1.67 -16.96 2.09
C ALA A 141 0.55 -17.61 2.91
N LEU A 142 -0.45 -18.22 2.24
CA LEU A 142 -1.54 -18.93 2.89
C LEU A 142 -1.04 -20.16 3.68
N ASN A 143 -0.07 -20.90 3.16
CA ASN A 143 0.52 -22.02 3.90
C ASN A 143 1.21 -21.55 5.19
N VAL A 144 1.95 -20.44 5.14
CA VAL A 144 2.60 -19.88 6.34
C VAL A 144 1.56 -19.48 7.39
N VAL A 145 0.49 -18.74 7.03
CA VAL A 145 -0.51 -18.31 8.01
C VAL A 145 -1.36 -19.48 8.54
N LYS A 146 -1.67 -20.48 7.71
CA LYS A 146 -2.40 -21.67 8.14
C LYS A 146 -1.63 -22.51 9.15
N ASN A 147 -0.30 -22.55 9.05
CA ASN A 147 0.58 -23.19 10.03
C ASN A 147 0.82 -22.32 11.28
N ASN A 148 0.47 -21.04 11.24
CA ASN A 148 0.62 -20.07 12.33
C ASN A 148 -0.66 -19.22 12.49
N PRO A 149 -1.82 -19.80 12.80
CA PRO A 149 -3.13 -19.14 12.65
C PRO A 149 -3.35 -17.97 13.61
N ASP A 150 -2.60 -17.90 14.72
CA ASP A 150 -2.71 -16.87 15.73
C ASP A 150 -1.64 -15.77 15.57
N THR A 151 -1.08 -15.63 14.37
CA THR A 151 -0.04 -14.65 14.06
C THR A 151 -0.45 -13.70 12.96
N VAL A 152 0.21 -12.55 12.90
CA VAL A 152 0.22 -11.67 11.74
C VAL A 152 1.48 -11.96 10.92
N VAL A 153 1.32 -12.41 9.69
CA VAL A 153 2.43 -12.64 8.78
C VAL A 153 2.68 -11.38 7.96
N LYS A 154 3.90 -10.86 8.03
CA LYS A 154 4.38 -9.74 7.22
C LYS A 154 4.97 -10.28 5.93
N LEU A 155 4.55 -9.72 4.81
CA LEU A 155 4.94 -10.14 3.47
C LEU A 155 5.85 -9.06 2.83
N PRO A 156 7.17 -9.24 2.84
CA PRO A 156 8.10 -8.31 2.19
C PRO A 156 7.91 -8.25 0.68
N LEU A 157 8.05 -7.03 0.12
CA LEU A 157 7.83 -6.75 -1.30
C LEU A 157 9.09 -6.19 -1.95
N ILE A 158 9.27 -6.47 -3.23
CA ILE A 158 10.24 -5.79 -4.09
C ILE A 158 9.82 -4.30 -4.14
N ASN A 159 10.69 -3.41 -3.70
CA ASN A 159 10.41 -1.97 -3.78
C ASN A 159 10.82 -1.43 -5.14
N LEU A 160 9.84 -0.92 -5.92
CA LEU A 160 10.05 -0.26 -7.20
C LEU A 160 9.72 1.22 -7.04
N TYR A 161 10.47 2.12 -7.69
CA TYR A 161 10.41 3.53 -7.33
C TYR A 161 10.39 4.45 -8.55
N GLY A 162 9.32 5.23 -8.69
CA GLY A 162 9.11 6.19 -9.78
C GLY A 162 8.76 5.56 -11.12
N ARG A 163 9.35 4.40 -11.42
CA ARG A 163 9.11 3.57 -12.60
C ARG A 163 9.24 2.09 -12.19
N ALA A 164 8.46 1.22 -12.81
CA ALA A 164 8.48 -0.20 -12.48
C ALA A 164 9.77 -0.92 -12.92
N ASP A 165 10.60 -0.31 -13.74
CA ASP A 165 11.93 -0.78 -14.14
C ASP A 165 13.07 -0.16 -13.30
N LEU A 166 12.76 0.50 -12.18
CA LEU A 166 13.75 1.05 -11.26
C LEU A 166 13.55 0.50 -9.85
N ARG A 167 14.63 0.00 -9.26
CA ARG A 167 14.68 -0.51 -7.89
C ARG A 167 15.75 0.24 -7.10
N PRO A 168 15.48 0.69 -5.86
CA PRO A 168 16.49 1.27 -5.00
C PRO A 168 17.43 0.20 -4.44
N TYR A 169 18.72 0.52 -4.39
CA TYR A 169 19.77 -0.29 -3.79
C TYR A 169 20.54 0.54 -2.78
N ALA A 170 20.83 -0.03 -1.63
CA ALA A 170 21.79 0.55 -0.70
C ALA A 170 23.20 0.67 -1.34
N ARG A 171 24.01 1.61 -0.87
CA ARG A 171 25.39 1.81 -1.38
C ARG A 171 26.23 0.54 -1.31
N ALA A 172 25.97 -0.31 -0.31
CA ALA A 172 26.63 -1.61 -0.16
C ALA A 172 26.18 -2.68 -1.20
N GLY A 173 25.26 -2.36 -2.11
CA GLY A 173 24.83 -3.23 -3.20
C GLY A 173 23.57 -4.08 -2.91
N TRP A 174 22.99 -4.01 -1.74
CA TRP A 174 21.79 -4.77 -1.38
C TRP A 174 20.53 -4.08 -1.90
N PRO A 175 19.56 -4.82 -2.50
CA PRO A 175 18.30 -4.24 -2.90
C PRO A 175 17.47 -3.81 -1.70
N PHE A 176 16.81 -2.66 -1.80
CA PHE A 176 15.81 -2.25 -0.82
C PHE A 176 14.57 -3.12 -0.92
N VAL A 177 14.15 -3.65 0.24
CA VAL A 177 12.96 -4.49 0.40
C VAL A 177 11.94 -3.74 1.25
N TRP A 178 10.71 -3.68 0.76
CA TRP A 178 9.60 -3.08 1.49
C TRP A 178 9.03 -4.09 2.49
N ARG A 179 9.47 -4.03 3.74
CA ARG A 179 9.20 -5.07 4.77
C ARG A 179 8.05 -4.76 5.71
N THR A 180 7.47 -3.56 5.63
CA THR A 180 6.65 -3.07 6.75
C THR A 180 5.15 -3.14 6.50
N ALA A 181 4.71 -3.14 5.26
CA ALA A 181 3.34 -2.78 4.94
C ALA A 181 2.39 -3.96 4.77
N MET A 182 2.62 -4.82 3.78
CA MET A 182 1.70 -5.92 3.49
C MET A 182 1.66 -6.94 4.63
N SER A 183 0.45 -7.33 5.00
CA SER A 183 0.22 -8.27 6.09
C SER A 183 -0.91 -9.22 5.75
N ILE A 184 -0.84 -10.46 6.24
CA ILE A 184 -1.93 -11.41 6.18
C ILE A 184 -2.20 -12.00 7.56
N CYS A 185 -3.46 -12.05 7.99
CA CYS A 185 -3.90 -12.67 9.24
C CYS A 185 -5.39 -13.01 9.21
N LYS A 186 -5.87 -13.75 10.21
CA LYS A 186 -7.30 -14.03 10.40
C LYS A 186 -8.09 -12.79 10.82
N LYS A 187 -9.38 -12.75 10.46
CA LYS A 187 -10.33 -11.74 10.95
C LYS A 187 -10.35 -11.66 12.47
N SER A 188 -10.26 -12.80 13.17
CA SER A 188 -10.27 -12.85 14.65
C SER A 188 -9.16 -11.99 15.27
N ILE A 189 -8.00 -11.84 14.64
CA ILE A 189 -6.92 -10.95 15.08
C ILE A 189 -7.31 -9.49 14.82
N ILE A 190 -7.84 -9.16 13.62
CA ILE A 190 -8.25 -7.80 13.27
C ILE A 190 -9.34 -7.29 14.21
N SER A 191 -10.22 -8.18 14.69
CA SER A 191 -11.28 -7.84 15.65
C SER A 191 -10.75 -7.40 17.03
N GLN A 192 -9.51 -7.72 17.36
CA GLN A 192 -8.85 -7.36 18.63
C GLN A 192 -7.93 -6.13 18.50
N THR A 193 -7.71 -5.65 17.29
CA THR A 193 -6.83 -4.50 17.00
C THR A 193 -7.35 -3.73 15.78
N THR A 194 -6.49 -3.02 15.07
CA THR A 194 -6.89 -2.30 13.84
C THR A 194 -5.93 -2.57 12.69
N PRO A 195 -6.39 -2.47 11.42
CA PRO A 195 -5.52 -2.58 10.24
C PRO A 195 -4.31 -1.65 10.28
N HIS A 196 -4.51 -0.41 10.74
CA HIS A 196 -3.42 0.56 10.87
C HIS A 196 -2.35 0.12 11.88
N ARG A 197 -2.76 -0.37 13.07
CA ARG A 197 -1.82 -0.89 14.08
C ARG A 197 -1.04 -2.10 13.58
N ILE A 198 -1.71 -3.00 12.86
CA ILE A 198 -1.05 -4.16 12.22
C ILE A 198 0.00 -3.68 11.21
N ARG A 199 -0.33 -2.68 10.37
CA ARG A 199 0.60 -2.11 9.42
C ARG A 199 1.83 -1.51 10.11
N CYS A 200 1.60 -0.68 11.11
CA CYS A 200 2.65 0.05 11.83
C CYS A 200 3.36 -0.77 12.93
N ARG A 201 2.95 -2.02 13.15
CA ARG A 201 3.57 -2.99 14.07
C ARG A 201 3.54 -2.56 15.55
N TYR A 202 2.53 -1.80 15.96
CA TYR A 202 2.39 -1.41 17.36
C TYR A 202 1.05 -1.85 17.96
N HIS A 203 1.04 -2.20 19.25
CA HIS A 203 -0.14 -2.69 19.97
C HIS A 203 -0.92 -3.78 19.21
N VAL A 204 -0.19 -4.72 18.60
CA VAL A 204 -0.78 -5.90 17.96
C VAL A 204 -0.83 -7.03 18.98
N PRO A 205 -2.00 -7.63 19.25
CA PRO A 205 -2.16 -8.68 20.28
C PRO A 205 -1.68 -10.05 19.85
N ALA A 206 -1.03 -10.15 18.69
CA ALA A 206 -0.54 -11.38 18.08
C ALA A 206 0.94 -11.25 17.70
N PRO A 207 1.72 -12.35 17.69
CA PRO A 207 3.07 -12.35 17.19
C PRO A 207 3.14 -11.90 15.73
N LEU A 208 4.18 -11.12 15.40
CA LEU A 208 4.48 -10.72 14.04
C LEU A 208 5.60 -11.61 13.50
N ILE A 209 5.35 -12.33 12.42
CA ILE A 209 6.33 -13.19 11.77
C ILE A 209 6.59 -12.78 10.32
N THR A 210 7.78 -13.05 9.85
CA THR A 210 8.16 -12.87 8.43
C THR A 210 8.57 -14.24 7.89
N PRO A 211 8.03 -14.68 6.74
CA PRO A 211 8.36 -15.97 6.18
C PRO A 211 9.85 -16.11 5.81
N THR A 212 10.39 -17.30 5.98
CA THR A 212 11.77 -17.64 5.60
C THR A 212 11.78 -18.83 4.67
N VAL A 213 12.78 -18.88 3.79
CA VAL A 213 13.12 -20.05 2.97
C VAL A 213 14.58 -20.37 3.25
N GLU A 214 14.88 -21.62 3.62
CA GLU A 214 16.24 -22.06 3.99
C GLU A 214 16.92 -21.20 5.08
N GLY A 215 16.10 -20.60 5.98
CA GLY A 215 16.58 -19.73 7.07
C GLY A 215 16.74 -18.26 6.70
N GLU A 216 16.66 -17.91 5.42
CA GLU A 216 16.71 -16.52 4.94
C GLU A 216 15.30 -15.95 4.79
N ILE A 217 15.14 -14.64 5.05
CA ILE A 217 13.86 -13.96 4.85
C ILE A 217 13.49 -14.02 3.36
N PHE A 218 12.28 -14.56 3.07
CA PHE A 218 11.74 -14.48 1.72
C PHE A 218 11.19 -13.06 1.49
N ASP A 219 11.79 -12.29 0.58
CA ASP A 219 11.57 -10.85 0.43
C ASP A 219 10.96 -10.43 -0.91
N GLU A 220 10.38 -11.38 -1.65
CA GLU A 220 9.82 -11.17 -2.98
C GLU A 220 8.35 -11.62 -3.10
N PHE A 221 7.53 -11.38 -2.06
CA PHE A 221 6.10 -11.76 -2.10
C PHE A 221 5.29 -11.00 -3.16
N GLY A 222 5.82 -9.91 -3.69
CA GLY A 222 5.17 -9.07 -4.69
C GLY A 222 5.91 -7.76 -4.88
N TRP A 223 5.19 -6.72 -5.27
CA TRP A 223 5.77 -5.43 -5.66
C TRP A 223 5.12 -4.26 -4.90
N HIS A 224 5.95 -3.29 -4.50
CA HIS A 224 5.52 -1.98 -4.05
C HIS A 224 5.84 -0.95 -5.14
N PHE A 225 4.82 -0.43 -5.80
CA PHE A 225 4.91 0.52 -6.92
C PHE A 225 4.89 1.96 -6.39
N SER A 226 6.00 2.39 -5.78
CA SER A 226 6.10 3.69 -5.12
C SER A 226 6.33 4.83 -6.10
N TRP A 227 5.60 5.94 -5.95
CA TRP A 227 5.77 7.17 -6.75
C TRP A 227 5.59 7.00 -8.27
N MET A 228 4.78 6.06 -8.72
CA MET A 228 4.49 5.84 -10.14
C MET A 228 3.60 6.92 -10.75
N GLY A 229 3.49 6.95 -12.09
CA GLY A 229 2.55 7.78 -12.85
C GLY A 229 3.05 9.17 -13.20
N GLY A 230 4.36 9.42 -13.10
CA GLY A 230 5.00 10.64 -13.59
C GLY A 230 4.80 11.88 -12.71
N ALA A 231 5.34 13.01 -13.17
CA ALA A 231 5.49 14.24 -12.39
C ALA A 231 4.16 14.85 -11.92
N ALA A 232 3.17 14.95 -12.80
CA ALA A 232 1.89 15.58 -12.48
C ALA A 232 1.14 14.82 -11.37
N ARG A 233 1.07 13.49 -11.46
CA ARG A 233 0.46 12.66 -10.42
C ARG A 233 1.23 12.72 -9.11
N ASN A 234 2.55 12.67 -9.18
CA ASN A 234 3.40 12.72 -7.98
C ASN A 234 3.33 14.07 -7.27
N GLN A 235 3.08 15.17 -8.00
CA GLN A 235 2.76 16.45 -7.40
C GLN A 235 1.46 16.37 -6.58
N ILE A 236 0.38 15.80 -7.14
CA ILE A 236 -0.90 15.61 -6.43
C ILE A 236 -0.70 14.69 -5.21
N LYS A 237 0.03 13.57 -5.36
CA LYS A 237 0.34 12.66 -4.26
C LYS A 237 1.09 13.40 -3.13
N SER A 238 2.10 14.21 -3.48
CA SER A 238 2.87 15.00 -2.51
C SER A 238 2.01 16.01 -1.73
N GLU A 239 1.07 16.68 -2.40
CA GLU A 239 0.15 17.65 -1.77
C GLU A 239 -0.91 16.99 -0.89
N SER A 240 -1.23 15.73 -1.19
CA SER A 240 -2.28 14.96 -0.51
C SER A 240 -1.77 14.13 0.65
N TYR A 241 -0.45 14.01 0.81
CA TYR A 241 0.16 13.07 1.72
C TYR A 241 0.11 13.55 3.19
N ALA A 242 0.10 12.58 4.11
CA ALA A 242 -0.03 12.85 5.54
C ALA A 242 1.20 13.47 6.17
N HIS A 243 2.35 13.11 5.66
CA HIS A 243 3.62 13.58 6.21
C HIS A 243 3.95 14.93 5.59
N ALA A 244 3.74 15.98 6.35
CA ALA A 244 4.23 17.31 6.05
C ALA A 244 5.72 17.26 5.68
N PRO A 245 6.29 18.23 5.02
CA PRO A 245 7.41 18.14 4.10
C PRO A 245 8.62 17.43 4.71
N ASN A 246 8.60 16.10 4.70
CA ASN A 246 9.84 15.40 4.97
C ASN A 246 10.85 15.79 3.87
N LYS A 247 12.12 15.77 4.21
CA LYS A 247 13.23 16.17 3.32
C LYS A 247 13.14 15.43 1.96
N GLY A 248 12.56 14.22 1.95
CA GLY A 248 12.37 13.40 0.79
C GLY A 248 11.39 13.98 -0.23
N HIS A 249 10.21 14.35 0.22
CA HIS A 249 9.21 14.96 -0.63
C HIS A 249 9.68 16.30 -1.20
N GLN A 250 10.39 17.11 -0.41
CA GLN A 250 10.96 18.37 -0.87
C GLN A 250 12.00 18.17 -1.97
N LEU A 251 12.87 17.16 -1.83
CA LEU A 251 13.86 16.86 -2.86
C LEU A 251 13.22 16.33 -4.14
N HIS A 252 12.22 15.44 -4.04
CA HIS A 252 11.49 14.97 -5.22
C HIS A 252 10.78 16.12 -5.92
N LYS A 253 10.15 17.03 -5.15
CA LYS A 253 9.53 18.23 -5.69
C LYS A 253 10.54 19.15 -6.38
N SER A 254 11.71 19.40 -5.80
CA SER A 254 12.77 20.23 -6.39
C SER A 254 13.36 19.65 -7.68
N ARG A 255 13.29 18.32 -7.85
CA ARG A 255 13.71 17.59 -9.05
C ARG A 255 12.57 17.39 -10.06
N GLY A 256 11.39 17.97 -9.83
CA GLY A 256 10.21 17.80 -10.69
C GLY A 256 9.68 16.37 -10.75
N PHE A 257 9.89 15.56 -9.69
CA PHE A 257 9.50 14.15 -9.61
C PHE A 257 10.00 13.27 -10.77
N LYS A 258 11.19 13.57 -11.27
CA LYS A 258 11.90 12.71 -12.23
C LYS A 258 12.70 11.66 -11.48
N PHE A 259 12.64 10.43 -11.96
CA PHE A 259 13.35 9.30 -11.37
C PHE A 259 14.14 8.59 -12.47
N GLU A 260 15.46 8.57 -12.33
CA GLU A 260 16.37 8.01 -13.34
C GLU A 260 17.38 7.05 -12.69
N GLU A 261 17.95 6.17 -13.49
CA GLU A 261 19.03 5.29 -13.05
C GLU A 261 20.21 6.11 -12.55
N GLY A 262 20.77 5.71 -11.41
CA GLY A 262 21.89 6.41 -10.77
C GLY A 262 21.47 7.51 -9.80
N GLU A 263 20.19 7.89 -9.75
CA GLU A 263 19.72 8.89 -8.78
C GLU A 263 19.73 8.35 -7.36
N SER A 264 20.13 9.21 -6.42
CA SER A 264 20.02 8.94 -4.98
C SER A 264 18.63 9.31 -4.47
N LEU A 265 18.03 8.45 -3.65
CA LEU A 265 16.79 8.75 -2.95
C LEU A 265 17.10 9.58 -1.70
N SER A 266 16.27 10.58 -1.46
CA SER A 266 16.54 11.63 -0.46
C SER A 266 16.35 11.22 1.00
N TRP A 267 15.50 10.25 1.26
CA TRP A 267 15.26 9.70 2.60
C TRP A 267 16.25 8.60 2.98
N GLU A 268 16.97 8.13 1.97
CA GLU A 268 18.07 7.16 2.08
C GLU A 268 19.24 7.67 1.22
N PRO A 269 20.02 8.66 1.71
CA PRO A 269 21.05 9.34 0.91
C PRO A 269 22.13 8.40 0.38
N GLU A 270 22.23 7.19 0.93
CA GLU A 270 23.15 6.15 0.46
C GLU A 270 22.53 5.17 -0.53
N SER A 271 21.24 5.31 -0.85
CA SER A 271 20.56 4.44 -1.82
C SER A 271 20.57 5.05 -3.22
N ILE A 272 20.72 4.17 -4.21
CA ILE A 272 20.81 4.53 -5.63
C ILE A 272 19.79 3.71 -6.41
N LEU A 273 19.09 4.36 -7.34
CA LEU A 273 18.20 3.67 -8.28
C LEU A 273 19.02 2.90 -9.32
N LYS A 274 18.70 1.62 -9.52
CA LYS A 274 19.26 0.77 -10.58
C LYS A 274 18.15 0.13 -11.40
N ARG A 275 18.48 -0.30 -12.60
CA ARG A 275 17.53 -1.04 -13.47
C ARG A 275 17.05 -2.31 -12.79
N PHE A 276 15.74 -2.54 -12.89
CA PHE A 276 15.07 -3.76 -12.50
C PHE A 276 14.59 -4.49 -13.77
N PRO A 277 14.83 -5.80 -13.90
CA PRO A 277 14.43 -6.56 -15.07
C PRO A 277 12.91 -6.56 -15.25
N VAL A 278 12.45 -6.08 -16.41
CA VAL A 278 11.01 -5.98 -16.69
C VAL A 278 10.32 -7.32 -16.90
N ASP A 279 11.06 -8.37 -17.21
CA ASP A 279 10.60 -9.76 -17.33
C ASP A 279 10.26 -10.40 -15.97
N GLN A 280 10.68 -9.78 -14.86
CA GLN A 280 10.28 -10.14 -13.51
C GLN A 280 8.98 -9.44 -13.05
N LEU A 281 8.41 -8.58 -13.89
CA LEU A 281 7.11 -7.96 -13.66
C LEU A 281 5.99 -8.88 -14.16
N PRO A 282 4.77 -8.81 -13.60
CA PRO A 282 3.66 -9.61 -14.08
C PRO A 282 3.37 -9.38 -15.56
N ALA A 283 3.23 -10.47 -16.33
CA ALA A 283 2.95 -10.41 -17.77
C ALA A 283 1.68 -9.58 -18.08
N MET A 284 0.69 -9.59 -17.17
CA MET A 284 -0.53 -8.78 -17.28
C MET A 284 -0.26 -7.28 -17.42
N LEU A 285 0.81 -6.76 -16.81
CA LEU A 285 1.20 -5.35 -16.97
C LEU A 285 1.31 -4.95 -18.45
N PHE A 286 1.81 -5.85 -19.27
CA PHE A 286 2.01 -5.59 -20.71
C PHE A 286 0.73 -5.76 -21.54
N THR A 287 -0.34 -6.32 -20.97
CA THR A 287 -1.64 -6.48 -21.64
C THR A 287 -2.61 -5.32 -21.37
N LEU A 288 -2.27 -4.42 -20.43
CA LEU A 288 -3.06 -3.26 -20.03
C LEU A 288 -2.32 -1.97 -20.46
N PRO A 289 -2.60 -1.38 -21.64
CA PRO A 289 -1.80 -0.27 -22.20
C PRO A 289 -1.68 0.93 -21.26
N ARG A 290 -2.77 1.36 -20.61
CA ARG A 290 -2.75 2.48 -19.65
C ARG A 290 -1.90 2.18 -18.43
N VAL A 291 -2.00 0.96 -17.89
CA VAL A 291 -1.19 0.50 -16.74
C VAL A 291 0.28 0.47 -17.12
N ARG A 292 0.59 -0.06 -18.33
CA ARG A 292 1.95 -0.08 -18.83
C ARG A 292 2.53 1.33 -18.96
N GLU A 293 1.81 2.25 -19.59
CA GLU A 293 2.22 3.65 -19.74
C GLU A 293 2.44 4.33 -18.38
N PHE A 294 1.53 4.07 -17.42
CA PHE A 294 1.62 4.60 -16.06
C PHE A 294 2.84 4.05 -15.29
N LEU A 295 3.12 2.76 -15.38
CA LEU A 295 4.21 2.11 -14.64
C LEU A 295 5.56 2.16 -15.36
N LEU A 296 5.55 2.23 -16.69
CA LEU A 296 6.73 2.24 -17.57
C LEU A 296 6.58 3.34 -18.64
N PRO A 297 6.49 4.62 -18.27
CA PRO A 297 6.38 5.71 -19.24
C PRO A 297 7.58 5.72 -20.19
N ASP A 298 7.33 5.97 -21.48
CA ASP A 298 8.39 6.10 -22.47
C ASP A 298 9.35 7.24 -22.08
N GLN A 299 10.66 7.02 -22.27
CA GLN A 299 11.68 8.02 -21.88
C GLN A 299 11.58 9.33 -22.69
N LYS A 300 10.74 9.36 -23.74
CA LYS A 300 10.59 10.54 -24.60
C LYS A 300 9.71 11.66 -24.03
N ASP A 301 8.89 11.37 -23.02
CA ASP A 301 7.96 12.35 -22.43
C ASP A 301 8.55 13.16 -21.26
N ASN A 302 9.85 13.05 -21.04
CA ASN A 302 10.58 13.77 -19.98
C ASN A 302 11.40 14.97 -20.48
N THR A 303 11.12 15.49 -21.70
CA THR A 303 11.79 16.71 -22.22
C THR A 303 10.97 17.96 -21.94
#